data_d9c45cd4ea7ad5b0dc28706bd4e21125
#
_entry.id   d9c45cd4ea7ad5b0dc28706bd4e21125
#
_cell.length_a   1.000
_cell.length_b   1.000
_cell.length_c   1.000
_cell.angle_alpha   90.00
_cell.angle_beta   90.00
_cell.angle_gamma   90.00
#
_symmetry.space_group_name_H-M   'P 1'
#
loop_
_entity.id
_entity.type
_entity.pdbx_description
1 polymer ?
#
loop_
_entity_poly.entity_id
_entity_poly.type
_entity_poly.pdbx_seq_one_letter_code
_entity_poly.pdbx_strand_id
1 'polypeptide(L)'
;MRHRLSVLLVLLCATLHTVSSVIDGLLPNGNFEYGPRASHLKGTLVTSPRGIPFWEISGNVEYIKSGQKQGDMLLIVPEGDHAVRLGNEASIKQSVTVIKGLFYSLTFNAARTCAQEESLNVSVNPTIEKNDWGMLPMQTMYSSNGWDSYAWGFQADNPQLEIVIHHPGAEEDPACGPLIDSVALKLISPPKRTTANLLKNGNFEEGPYVFPKTSSGVLIPPNIEDDHSPLPGWIIESLKAVKYIDSDHFAVPEGKRAVELVAGKESALAQVVYTKPGKVYVLTFAVGDASNLCEGPLEVEAFAGKETVKVSYESKGKGGLIKRGTLRFTAVSTRTRIIFLSSFYTMKNDNSGSLCGPVLDDVKLLSVRKPRSA
;
A
#
# COMPACT_ATOMS: atom_id res chain seq x y z
N MET A 1 18.84 28.69 73.50
CA MET A 1 17.89 27.85 72.79
C MET A 1 18.11 28.04 71.28
N ARG A 2 18.75 27.06 70.63
CA ARG A 2 19.01 27.08 69.19
C ARG A 2 18.14 26.02 68.52
N HIS A 3 17.15 26.43 67.74
CA HIS A 3 16.35 25.54 66.90
C HIS A 3 17.17 25.14 65.67
N ARG A 4 17.45 23.86 65.51
CA ARG A 4 17.99 23.26 64.26
C ARG A 4 16.81 22.94 63.36
N LEU A 5 16.72 23.62 62.21
CA LEU A 5 15.81 23.31 61.14
C LEU A 5 16.44 22.22 60.27
N SER A 6 15.92 21.02 60.32
CA SER A 6 16.34 19.93 59.42
C SER A 6 15.60 20.07 58.11
N VAL A 7 16.32 20.40 57.04
CA VAL A 7 15.80 20.41 55.66
C VAL A 7 15.87 18.99 55.14
N LEU A 8 14.72 18.35 54.97
CA LEU A 8 14.60 17.04 54.33
C LEU A 8 14.62 17.24 52.81
N LEU A 9 15.74 16.90 52.16
CA LEU A 9 15.90 16.93 50.71
C LEU A 9 15.25 15.66 50.14
N VAL A 10 14.03 15.79 49.62
CA VAL A 10 13.39 14.71 48.88
C VAL A 10 13.93 14.69 47.46
N LEU A 11 14.83 13.76 47.18
CA LEU A 11 15.27 13.46 45.77
C LEU A 11 14.09 12.80 45.04
N LEU A 12 13.39 13.59 44.24
CA LEU A 12 12.44 13.07 43.26
C LEU A 12 13.25 12.46 42.10
N CYS A 13 13.47 11.13 42.13
CA CYS A 13 13.96 10.38 41.00
C CYS A 13 12.87 10.37 39.91
N ALA A 14 12.87 11.37 39.04
CA ALA A 14 12.07 11.32 37.81
C ALA A 14 12.69 10.25 36.89
N THR A 15 12.11 9.06 36.91
CA THR A 15 12.38 8.06 35.87
C THR A 15 11.81 8.63 34.56
N LEU A 16 12.69 9.20 33.74
CA LEU A 16 12.39 9.48 32.35
C LEU A 16 12.09 8.15 31.66
N HIS A 17 10.81 7.79 31.63
CA HIS A 17 10.36 6.80 30.67
C HIS A 17 10.51 7.47 29.30
N THR A 18 11.55 7.09 28.54
CA THR A 18 11.60 7.37 27.13
C THR A 18 10.40 6.64 26.51
N VAL A 19 9.33 7.38 26.27
CA VAL A 19 8.25 6.89 25.42
C VAL A 19 8.89 6.68 24.06
N SER A 20 9.22 5.43 23.74
CA SER A 20 9.60 5.05 22.39
C SER A 20 8.42 5.44 21.50
N SER A 21 8.58 6.47 20.69
CA SER A 21 7.53 6.90 19.77
C SER A 21 7.28 5.77 18.78
N VAL A 22 6.04 5.34 18.69
CA VAL A 22 5.60 4.42 17.62
C VAL A 22 5.86 5.12 16.29
N ILE A 23 6.53 4.42 15.38
CA ILE A 23 6.83 4.96 14.06
C ILE A 23 5.53 5.01 13.26
N ASP A 24 5.24 6.17 12.67
CA ASP A 24 4.16 6.39 11.70
C ASP A 24 4.71 7.31 10.59
N GLY A 25 5.04 6.72 9.46
CA GLY A 25 5.72 7.37 8.35
C GLY A 25 7.00 6.66 7.93
N LEU A 26 7.96 7.39 7.35
CA LEU A 26 9.25 6.83 6.96
C LEU A 26 9.96 6.18 8.16
N LEU A 27 10.45 4.97 7.95
CA LEU A 27 11.36 4.33 8.90
C LEU A 27 12.66 5.15 9.04
N PRO A 28 13.39 5.06 10.16
CA PRO A 28 14.70 5.68 10.28
C PRO A 28 15.60 5.30 9.10
N ASN A 29 16.04 6.30 8.31
CA ASN A 29 16.76 6.12 7.05
C ASN A 29 16.04 5.17 6.05
N GLY A 30 14.71 5.21 6.02
CA GLY A 30 13.91 4.41 5.08
C GLY A 30 14.07 4.84 3.63
N ASN A 31 14.53 6.08 3.39
CA ASN A 31 14.87 6.62 2.08
C ASN A 31 16.37 6.49 1.74
N PHE A 32 17.15 5.77 2.54
CA PHE A 32 18.58 5.48 2.34
C PHE A 32 19.50 6.67 2.08
N GLU A 33 19.10 7.90 2.41
CA GLU A 33 19.94 9.10 2.18
C GLU A 33 21.13 9.21 3.14
N TYR A 34 21.09 8.52 4.28
CA TYR A 34 22.25 8.35 5.15
C TYR A 34 23.03 7.10 4.73
N GLY A 35 24.03 7.31 3.88
CA GLY A 35 24.82 6.23 3.28
C GLY A 35 25.87 5.60 4.17
N PRO A 36 26.50 4.53 3.68
CA PRO A 36 27.63 3.87 4.31
C PRO A 36 28.86 4.79 4.40
N ARG A 37 29.70 4.57 5.42
CA ARG A 37 31.04 5.18 5.45
C ARG A 37 31.88 4.62 4.30
N ALA A 38 32.82 5.41 3.76
CA ALA A 38 33.71 4.99 2.67
C ALA A 38 34.47 3.69 2.99
N SER A 39 34.84 3.46 4.28
CA SER A 39 35.47 2.22 4.72
C SER A 39 34.59 0.99 4.67
N HIS A 40 33.28 1.16 4.54
CA HIS A 40 32.28 0.09 4.44
C HIS A 40 31.82 -0.15 2.99
N LEU A 41 32.45 0.48 2.02
CA LEU A 41 32.15 0.35 0.60
C LEU A 41 33.34 -0.23 -0.18
N LYS A 42 33.04 -1.16 -1.08
CA LYS A 42 33.94 -1.59 -2.16
C LYS A 42 33.20 -1.37 -3.49
N GLY A 43 33.46 -0.23 -4.12
CA GLY A 43 32.61 0.25 -5.19
C GLY A 43 31.22 0.60 -4.64
N THR A 44 30.19 -0.04 -5.17
CA THR A 44 28.80 0.06 -4.66
C THR A 44 28.48 -0.96 -3.57
N LEU A 45 29.25 -2.04 -3.48
CA LEU A 45 28.99 -3.13 -2.53
C LEU A 45 29.23 -2.68 -1.09
N VAL A 46 28.24 -2.88 -0.24
CA VAL A 46 28.33 -2.62 1.20
C VAL A 46 28.99 -3.83 1.88
N THR A 47 30.16 -3.62 2.51
CA THR A 47 30.99 -4.69 3.06
C THR A 47 30.75 -4.98 4.55
N SER A 48 29.98 -4.13 5.22
CA SER A 48 29.68 -4.28 6.66
C SER A 48 28.20 -4.60 6.86
N PRO A 49 27.83 -5.60 7.67
CA PRO A 49 26.42 -5.94 7.96
C PRO A 49 25.58 -4.77 8.52
N ARG A 50 26.23 -3.77 9.10
CA ARG A 50 25.60 -2.52 9.59
C ARG A 50 26.20 -1.29 8.91
N GLY A 51 26.59 -1.44 7.64
CA GLY A 51 27.17 -0.36 6.85
C GLY A 51 26.18 0.76 6.55
N ILE A 52 24.93 0.43 6.33
CA ILE A 52 23.84 1.40 6.12
C ILE A 52 23.25 1.74 7.50
N PRO A 53 23.28 3.01 7.92
CA PRO A 53 22.72 3.41 9.21
C PRO A 53 21.27 2.96 9.40
N PHE A 54 20.96 2.41 10.57
CA PHE A 54 19.67 1.83 10.98
C PHE A 54 19.29 0.49 10.32
N TRP A 55 19.98 0.07 9.28
CA TRP A 55 19.69 -1.18 8.58
C TRP A 55 20.78 -2.23 8.84
N GLU A 56 20.35 -3.46 9.03
CA GLU A 56 21.21 -4.64 8.99
C GLU A 56 21.04 -5.33 7.65
N ILE A 57 22.13 -5.68 7.00
CA ILE A 57 22.16 -6.29 5.68
C ILE A 57 22.75 -7.67 5.71
N SER A 58 22.29 -8.54 4.81
CA SER A 58 22.84 -9.88 4.57
C SER A 58 22.95 -10.12 3.06
N GLY A 59 23.98 -10.87 2.65
CA GLY A 59 24.24 -11.11 1.24
C GLY A 59 24.84 -9.90 0.52
N ASN A 60 24.70 -9.87 -0.80
CA ASN A 60 25.24 -8.80 -1.65
C ASN A 60 24.25 -7.64 -1.72
N VAL A 61 24.48 -6.62 -0.92
CA VAL A 61 23.70 -5.38 -0.94
C VAL A 61 24.55 -4.25 -1.48
N GLU A 62 24.06 -3.55 -2.47
CA GLU A 62 24.70 -2.40 -3.07
C GLU A 62 24.00 -1.10 -2.72
N TYR A 63 24.80 -0.06 -2.50
CA TYR A 63 24.34 1.30 -2.27
C TYR A 63 24.45 2.08 -3.58
N ILE A 64 23.30 2.40 -4.18
CA ILE A 64 23.19 2.96 -5.53
C ILE A 64 22.92 4.44 -5.46
N LYS A 65 23.67 5.23 -6.25
CA LYS A 65 23.41 6.65 -6.45
C LYS A 65 22.56 6.86 -7.71
N SER A 66 21.58 7.75 -7.65
CA SER A 66 20.74 8.11 -8.79
C SER A 66 21.60 8.59 -9.98
N GLY A 67 21.28 8.11 -11.17
CA GLY A 67 22.06 8.38 -12.38
C GLY A 67 23.29 7.48 -12.57
N GLN A 68 23.51 6.50 -11.68
CA GLN A 68 24.56 5.50 -11.86
C GLN A 68 24.24 4.59 -13.04
N LYS A 69 25.25 4.28 -13.85
CA LYS A 69 25.14 3.30 -14.92
C LYS A 69 25.51 1.90 -14.42
N GLN A 70 24.71 0.92 -14.86
CA GLN A 70 24.99 -0.50 -14.70
C GLN A 70 24.82 -1.16 -16.06
N GLY A 71 25.94 -1.54 -16.70
CA GLY A 71 25.92 -1.87 -18.12
C GLY A 71 25.38 -0.69 -18.92
N ASP A 72 24.36 -0.94 -19.74
CA ASP A 72 23.67 0.07 -20.54
C ASP A 72 22.48 0.72 -19.80
N MET A 73 22.15 0.23 -18.62
CA MET A 73 21.02 0.74 -17.83
C MET A 73 21.44 1.94 -16.98
N LEU A 74 20.58 2.95 -16.97
CA LEU A 74 20.68 4.11 -16.09
C LEU A 74 19.72 3.89 -14.90
N LEU A 75 20.28 3.79 -13.69
CA LEU A 75 19.51 3.61 -12.47
C LEU A 75 19.06 4.98 -11.94
N ILE A 76 17.76 5.24 -12.00
CA ILE A 76 17.14 6.46 -11.49
C ILE A 76 16.43 6.13 -10.18
N VAL A 77 16.66 6.91 -9.14
CA VAL A 77 16.02 6.78 -7.83
C VAL A 77 14.78 7.67 -7.76
N PRO A 78 13.64 7.20 -7.23
CA PRO A 78 12.37 7.93 -7.26
C PRO A 78 12.31 9.10 -6.28
N GLU A 79 13.00 9.00 -5.15
CA GLU A 79 13.05 10.05 -4.13
C GLU A 79 14.49 10.21 -3.61
N GLY A 80 14.99 11.44 -3.54
CA GLY A 80 16.36 11.73 -3.11
C GLY A 80 17.42 11.32 -4.12
N ASP A 81 18.60 10.89 -3.60
CA ASP A 81 19.78 10.58 -4.39
C ASP A 81 20.17 9.10 -4.33
N HIS A 82 19.64 8.32 -3.39
CA HIS A 82 20.14 6.98 -3.11
C HIS A 82 19.04 5.94 -2.93
N ALA A 83 19.37 4.71 -3.31
CA ALA A 83 18.58 3.51 -3.09
C ALA A 83 19.50 2.32 -2.74
N VAL A 84 18.95 1.19 -2.37
CA VAL A 84 19.69 -0.07 -2.23
C VAL A 84 19.28 -1.06 -3.31
N ARG A 85 20.23 -1.85 -3.80
CA ARG A 85 20.00 -2.99 -4.68
C ARG A 85 20.28 -4.28 -3.94
N LEU A 86 19.37 -5.24 -4.06
CA LEU A 86 19.52 -6.56 -3.46
C LEU A 86 20.00 -7.56 -4.52
N GLY A 87 21.19 -8.10 -4.36
CA GLY A 87 21.66 -9.26 -5.15
C GLY A 87 20.94 -10.53 -4.73
N ASN A 88 21.27 -11.65 -5.38
CA ASN A 88 20.70 -12.95 -5.06
C ASN A 88 20.91 -13.32 -3.58
N GLU A 89 19.87 -13.84 -2.91
CA GLU A 89 19.83 -14.21 -1.50
C GLU A 89 20.20 -13.05 -0.53
N ALA A 90 20.08 -11.81 -0.99
CA ALA A 90 20.35 -10.65 -0.17
C ALA A 90 19.10 -10.14 0.57
N SER A 91 19.33 -9.53 1.72
CA SER A 91 18.25 -8.91 2.49
C SER A 91 18.70 -7.64 3.21
N ILE A 92 17.72 -6.78 3.46
CA ILE A 92 17.82 -5.67 4.41
C ILE A 92 16.77 -5.85 5.49
N LYS A 93 17.10 -5.48 6.73
CA LYS A 93 16.19 -5.58 7.84
C LYS A 93 16.34 -4.44 8.84
N GLN A 94 15.24 -4.09 9.50
CA GLN A 94 15.21 -3.07 10.54
C GLN A 94 14.25 -3.44 11.66
N SER A 95 14.72 -3.28 12.91
CA SER A 95 13.87 -3.45 14.09
C SER A 95 13.02 -2.19 14.32
N VAL A 96 11.74 -2.39 14.57
CA VAL A 96 10.76 -1.32 14.79
C VAL A 96 9.96 -1.54 16.08
N THR A 97 9.59 -0.45 16.73
CA THR A 97 8.70 -0.49 17.91
C THR A 97 7.28 -0.18 17.48
N VAL A 98 6.36 -1.05 17.82
CA VAL A 98 4.94 -1.00 17.46
C VAL A 98 4.06 -1.27 18.68
N ILE A 99 2.76 -1.04 18.56
CA ILE A 99 1.79 -1.39 19.59
C ILE A 99 1.22 -2.76 19.28
N LYS A 100 1.47 -3.74 20.16
CA LYS A 100 0.94 -5.10 20.02
C LYS A 100 -0.58 -5.10 19.84
N GLY A 101 -1.05 -5.91 18.89
CA GLY A 101 -2.48 -6.10 18.58
C GLY A 101 -3.06 -5.09 17.61
N LEU A 102 -2.31 -4.02 17.27
CA LEU A 102 -2.75 -3.05 16.27
C LEU A 102 -2.31 -3.47 14.85
N PHE A 103 -3.01 -2.91 13.86
CA PHE A 103 -2.75 -3.16 12.45
C PHE A 103 -1.86 -2.08 11.86
N TYR A 104 -0.93 -2.49 11.03
CA TYR A 104 0.02 -1.60 10.34
C TYR A 104 0.03 -1.91 8.85
N SER A 105 0.37 -0.89 8.06
CA SER A 105 0.74 -1.03 6.67
C SER A 105 2.22 -0.73 6.52
N LEU A 106 2.97 -1.63 5.92
CA LEU A 106 4.31 -1.38 5.39
C LEU A 106 4.16 -0.94 3.94
N THR A 107 4.79 0.18 3.58
CA THR A 107 4.85 0.69 2.20
C THR A 107 6.30 0.91 1.81
N PHE A 108 6.67 0.50 0.61
CA PHE A 108 8.02 0.71 0.07
C PHE A 108 7.98 0.89 -1.45
N ASN A 109 8.99 1.56 -1.98
CA ASN A 109 9.22 1.66 -3.42
C ASN A 109 10.17 0.57 -3.88
N ALA A 110 9.87 -0.04 -5.02
CA ALA A 110 10.74 -1.03 -5.64
C ALA A 110 10.75 -0.92 -7.16
N ALA A 111 11.91 -1.22 -7.76
CA ALA A 111 12.07 -1.28 -9.20
C ALA A 111 12.89 -2.48 -9.62
N ARG A 112 12.58 -3.01 -10.82
CA ARG A 112 13.38 -4.05 -11.45
C ARG A 112 14.63 -3.45 -12.09
N THR A 113 15.71 -4.21 -12.09
CA THR A 113 16.96 -3.84 -12.78
C THR A 113 17.19 -4.65 -14.06
N CYS A 114 16.52 -5.78 -14.22
CA CYS A 114 16.69 -6.65 -15.38
C CYS A 114 15.34 -7.03 -16.00
N ALA A 115 15.42 -7.58 -17.23
CA ALA A 115 14.23 -8.07 -17.95
C ALA A 115 13.67 -9.38 -17.37
N GLN A 116 14.48 -10.10 -16.60
CA GLN A 116 14.06 -11.33 -15.90
C GLN A 116 13.05 -11.02 -14.80
N GLU A 117 12.30 -12.03 -14.40
CA GLU A 117 11.31 -11.91 -13.33
C GLU A 117 12.03 -11.75 -11.99
N GLU A 118 12.06 -10.54 -11.46
CA GLU A 118 12.55 -10.27 -10.11
C GLU A 118 11.40 -10.32 -9.11
N SER A 119 11.67 -10.82 -7.92
CA SER A 119 10.68 -10.94 -6.85
C SER A 119 11.26 -10.55 -5.50
N LEU A 120 10.38 -10.14 -4.60
CA LEU A 120 10.71 -9.82 -3.22
C LEU A 120 9.92 -10.71 -2.27
N ASN A 121 10.57 -11.18 -1.23
CA ASN A 121 9.91 -11.74 -0.06
C ASN A 121 9.98 -10.70 1.05
N VAL A 122 8.82 -10.27 1.53
CA VAL A 122 8.73 -9.28 2.60
C VAL A 122 8.08 -9.93 3.81
N SER A 123 8.72 -9.84 4.96
CA SER A 123 8.23 -10.45 6.19
C SER A 123 8.42 -9.55 7.40
N VAL A 124 7.65 -9.84 8.44
CA VAL A 124 7.71 -9.17 9.74
C VAL A 124 7.93 -10.22 10.82
N ASN A 125 9.07 -10.20 11.49
CA ASN A 125 9.45 -11.17 12.50
C ASN A 125 9.31 -10.62 13.94
N PRO A 126 8.97 -11.43 14.95
CA PRO A 126 8.54 -12.82 14.83
C PRO A 126 7.20 -12.94 14.15
N THR A 127 7.11 -13.84 13.20
CA THR A 127 5.85 -14.13 12.52
C THR A 127 5.09 -15.23 13.23
N ILE A 128 3.80 -15.05 13.41
CA ILE A 128 2.86 -16.16 13.36
C ILE A 128 2.65 -16.43 11.86
N GLU A 129 2.48 -17.67 11.44
CA GLU A 129 2.39 -18.13 10.02
C GLU A 129 1.49 -17.27 9.10
N LYS A 130 0.62 -16.44 9.69
CA LYS A 130 -0.28 -15.52 8.99
C LYS A 130 0.36 -14.22 8.49
N ASN A 131 1.57 -13.89 8.90
CA ASN A 131 2.26 -12.64 8.55
C ASN A 131 3.44 -12.87 7.59
N ASP A 132 3.52 -14.04 6.97
CA ASP A 132 4.39 -14.28 5.83
C ASP A 132 3.62 -13.89 4.56
N TRP A 133 4.03 -12.82 3.93
CA TRP A 133 3.34 -12.27 2.76
C TRP A 133 3.66 -13.00 1.47
N GLY A 134 4.57 -13.98 1.54
CA GLY A 134 5.00 -14.74 0.38
C GLY A 134 5.76 -13.87 -0.64
N MET A 135 5.81 -14.38 -1.85
CA MET A 135 6.54 -13.76 -2.96
C MET A 135 5.74 -12.64 -3.60
N LEU A 136 6.34 -11.46 -3.70
CA LEU A 136 5.86 -10.35 -4.51
C LEU A 136 6.57 -10.38 -5.87
N PRO A 137 5.93 -10.85 -6.94
CA PRO A 137 6.49 -10.73 -8.28
C PRO A 137 6.45 -9.26 -8.69
N MET A 138 7.59 -8.71 -9.05
CA MET A 138 7.69 -7.33 -9.51
C MET A 138 7.31 -7.25 -10.98
N GLN A 139 6.33 -6.41 -11.30
CA GLN A 139 5.81 -6.23 -12.65
C GLN A 139 6.02 -4.79 -13.10
N THR A 140 6.42 -4.59 -14.35
CA THR A 140 6.68 -3.26 -14.92
C THR A 140 5.45 -2.59 -15.53
N MET A 141 4.28 -3.21 -15.43
CA MET A 141 3.07 -2.75 -16.12
C MET A 141 2.33 -1.59 -15.42
N TYR A 142 2.73 -1.20 -14.22
CA TYR A 142 1.97 -0.22 -13.44
C TYR A 142 2.56 1.19 -13.48
N SER A 143 3.85 1.34 -13.72
CA SER A 143 4.51 2.63 -13.78
C SER A 143 5.35 2.82 -15.04
N SER A 144 5.46 4.07 -15.49
CA SER A 144 6.23 4.45 -16.66
C SER A 144 7.72 4.66 -16.40
N ASN A 145 8.11 4.79 -15.14
CA ASN A 145 9.49 5.06 -14.73
C ASN A 145 10.20 3.83 -14.12
N GLY A 146 9.56 2.67 -14.16
CA GLY A 146 10.10 1.42 -13.64
C GLY A 146 9.97 1.22 -12.13
N TRP A 147 9.52 2.24 -11.40
CA TRP A 147 9.31 2.20 -9.95
C TRP A 147 7.84 2.09 -9.60
N ASP A 148 7.52 1.20 -8.69
CA ASP A 148 6.20 1.07 -8.10
C ASP A 148 6.29 1.14 -6.57
N SER A 149 5.29 1.76 -5.93
CA SER A 149 5.10 1.68 -4.49
C SER A 149 4.17 0.51 -4.18
N TYR A 150 4.56 -0.34 -3.24
CA TYR A 150 3.78 -1.49 -2.79
C TYR A 150 3.42 -1.34 -1.33
N ALA A 151 2.21 -1.75 -0.96
CA ALA A 151 1.78 -1.77 0.43
C ALA A 151 1.27 -3.13 0.87
N TRP A 152 1.57 -3.45 2.13
CA TRP A 152 1.13 -4.65 2.82
C TRP A 152 0.59 -4.35 4.21
N GLY A 153 -0.45 -5.09 4.61
CA GLY A 153 -1.00 -5.02 5.95
C GLY A 153 -0.56 -6.18 6.83
N PHE A 154 -0.37 -5.92 8.12
CA PHE A 154 -0.11 -6.94 9.12
C PHE A 154 -0.64 -6.52 10.50
N GLN A 155 -0.90 -7.50 11.36
CA GLN A 155 -1.18 -7.26 12.77
C GLN A 155 0.11 -7.44 13.58
N ALA A 156 0.41 -6.50 14.46
CA ALA A 156 1.58 -6.58 15.32
C ALA A 156 1.37 -7.60 16.45
N ASP A 157 2.09 -8.70 16.45
CA ASP A 157 2.01 -9.73 17.49
C ASP A 157 2.93 -9.46 18.68
N ASN A 158 3.93 -8.63 18.48
CA ASN A 158 4.88 -8.20 19.50
C ASN A 158 5.11 -6.68 19.45
N PRO A 159 5.54 -6.07 20.56
CA PRO A 159 5.87 -4.64 20.56
C PRO A 159 7.20 -4.31 19.87
N GLN A 160 8.05 -5.30 19.66
CA GLN A 160 9.30 -5.21 18.89
C GLN A 160 9.20 -6.17 17.73
N LEU A 161 9.29 -5.65 16.52
CA LEU A 161 9.25 -6.42 15.29
C LEU A 161 10.49 -6.13 14.44
N GLU A 162 10.86 -7.08 13.60
CA GLU A 162 11.89 -6.92 12.60
C GLU A 162 11.25 -6.98 11.22
N ILE A 163 11.31 -5.89 10.46
CA ILE A 163 10.89 -5.85 9.07
C ILE A 163 12.04 -6.35 8.23
N VAL A 164 11.78 -7.31 7.34
CA VAL A 164 12.76 -7.91 6.43
C VAL A 164 12.27 -7.79 5.01
N ILE A 165 13.11 -7.26 4.12
CA ILE A 165 12.93 -7.28 2.67
C ILE A 165 14.05 -8.12 2.09
N HIS A 166 13.69 -9.22 1.46
CA HIS A 166 14.60 -10.26 0.98
C HIS A 166 14.38 -10.52 -0.50
N HIS A 167 15.46 -10.62 -1.25
CA HIS A 167 15.47 -11.07 -2.63
C HIS A 167 15.91 -12.54 -2.64
N PRO A 168 15.02 -13.50 -2.94
CA PRO A 168 15.35 -14.93 -2.85
C PRO A 168 16.33 -15.40 -3.91
N GLY A 169 16.55 -14.57 -4.95
CA GLY A 169 17.47 -14.86 -6.05
C GLY A 169 16.96 -15.99 -6.95
N ALA A 170 16.74 -15.67 -8.19
CA ALA A 170 16.45 -16.67 -9.22
C ALA A 170 17.14 -16.29 -10.53
N GLU A 171 17.91 -15.21 -10.53
CA GLU A 171 18.55 -14.68 -11.70
C GLU A 171 19.86 -15.39 -11.98
N GLU A 172 20.09 -15.74 -13.24
CA GLU A 172 21.37 -16.26 -13.72
C GLU A 172 22.44 -15.17 -13.73
N ASP A 173 22.03 -13.89 -13.93
CA ASP A 173 22.95 -12.75 -13.95
C ASP A 173 23.05 -12.12 -12.54
N PRO A 174 24.21 -12.20 -11.87
CA PRO A 174 24.43 -11.59 -10.56
C PRO A 174 24.38 -10.06 -10.56
N ALA A 175 24.38 -9.43 -11.75
CA ALA A 175 24.17 -7.99 -11.88
C ALA A 175 22.71 -7.60 -11.74
N CYS A 176 21.76 -8.53 -11.82
CA CYS A 176 20.34 -8.31 -11.61
C CYS A 176 20.00 -8.28 -10.11
N GLY A 177 18.87 -7.68 -9.80
CA GLY A 177 18.30 -7.64 -8.46
C GLY A 177 17.54 -6.34 -8.20
N PRO A 178 16.42 -6.42 -7.46
CA PRO A 178 15.53 -5.30 -7.24
C PRO A 178 16.19 -4.14 -6.51
N LEU A 179 15.85 -2.94 -6.94
CA LEU A 179 16.10 -1.71 -6.21
C LEU A 179 15.00 -1.48 -5.20
N ILE A 180 15.36 -1.06 -4.00
CA ILE A 180 14.45 -0.70 -2.90
C ILE A 180 14.74 0.71 -2.45
N ASP A 181 13.67 1.47 -2.24
CA ASP A 181 13.73 2.82 -1.68
C ASP A 181 12.48 3.14 -0.87
N SER A 182 12.56 4.19 -0.04
CA SER A 182 11.43 4.81 0.66
C SER A 182 10.56 3.81 1.42
N VAL A 183 11.11 3.21 2.49
CA VAL A 183 10.38 2.27 3.35
C VAL A 183 9.67 3.01 4.48
N ALA A 184 8.36 2.86 4.59
CA ALA A 184 7.50 3.52 5.58
C ALA A 184 6.57 2.54 6.28
N LEU A 185 6.23 2.86 7.53
CA LEU A 185 5.24 2.14 8.32
C LEU A 185 4.11 3.10 8.72
N LYS A 186 2.86 2.67 8.60
CA LYS A 186 1.69 3.45 9.02
C LYS A 186 0.77 2.61 9.89
N LEU A 187 0.35 3.19 11.01
CA LEU A 187 -0.73 2.62 11.82
C LEU A 187 -2.05 2.72 11.05
N ILE A 188 -2.71 1.59 10.86
CA ILE A 188 -4.01 1.51 10.21
C ILE A 188 -5.09 1.59 11.28
N SER A 189 -5.90 2.65 11.23
CA SER A 189 -7.05 2.80 12.10
C SER A 189 -8.15 1.81 11.71
N PRO A 190 -8.81 1.16 12.68
CA PRO A 190 -9.98 0.35 12.38
C PRO A 190 -11.03 1.18 11.63
N PRO A 191 -11.57 0.71 10.52
CA PRO A 191 -12.50 1.49 9.70
C PRO A 191 -13.76 1.79 10.49
N LYS A 192 -14.08 3.07 10.64
CA LYS A 192 -15.28 3.54 11.34
C LYS A 192 -16.51 3.24 10.47
N ARG A 193 -17.46 2.49 11.02
CA ARG A 193 -18.79 2.39 10.42
C ARG A 193 -19.53 3.69 10.68
N THR A 194 -20.04 4.33 9.64
CA THR A 194 -21.08 5.34 9.82
C THR A 194 -22.41 4.64 10.08
N THR A 195 -23.27 5.24 10.87
CA THR A 195 -24.57 4.64 11.25
C THR A 195 -25.48 4.31 10.08
N ALA A 196 -25.22 4.85 8.90
CA ALA A 196 -26.00 4.66 7.68
C ALA A 196 -25.34 3.70 6.70
N ASN A 197 -24.02 3.74 6.52
CA ASN A 197 -23.30 2.90 5.55
C ASN A 197 -22.93 1.54 6.15
N LEU A 198 -23.36 0.46 5.49
CA LEU A 198 -23.01 -0.91 5.90
C LEU A 198 -21.59 -1.32 5.49
N LEU A 199 -21.02 -0.63 4.51
CA LEU A 199 -19.64 -0.83 4.10
C LEU A 199 -18.69 -0.11 5.06
N LYS A 200 -17.56 -0.73 5.31
CA LYS A 200 -16.43 -0.13 6.01
C LYS A 200 -15.57 0.62 5.00
N ASN A 201 -15.00 1.77 5.38
CA ASN A 201 -14.06 2.52 4.55
C ASN A 201 -14.51 2.70 3.09
N GLY A 202 -15.78 3.01 2.87
CA GLY A 202 -16.33 3.16 1.53
C GLY A 202 -15.88 4.44 0.81
N ASN A 203 -15.30 5.39 1.55
CA ASN A 203 -14.68 6.61 1.04
C ASN A 203 -13.15 6.49 0.91
N PHE A 204 -12.58 5.34 1.17
CA PHE A 204 -11.15 5.02 1.04
C PHE A 204 -10.17 5.95 1.78
N GLU A 205 -10.63 6.79 2.72
CA GLU A 205 -9.77 7.74 3.44
C GLU A 205 -8.75 7.04 4.37
N GLU A 206 -9.03 5.80 4.80
CA GLU A 206 -8.08 4.95 5.51
C GLU A 206 -7.39 3.99 4.54
N GLY A 207 -6.06 4.02 4.55
CA GLY A 207 -5.26 3.18 3.66
C GLY A 207 -3.77 3.30 3.94
N PRO A 208 -2.90 2.75 3.08
CA PRO A 208 -1.46 2.72 3.27
C PRO A 208 -0.84 4.11 3.33
N TYR A 209 0.43 4.14 3.70
CA TYR A 209 1.24 5.36 3.59
C TYR A 209 1.43 5.72 2.11
N VAL A 210 1.20 6.98 1.76
CA VAL A 210 1.46 7.52 0.42
C VAL A 210 2.64 8.47 0.53
N PHE A 211 3.67 8.24 -0.27
CA PHE A 211 4.86 9.10 -0.27
C PHE A 211 4.54 10.45 -0.88
N PRO A 212 4.81 11.57 -0.17
CA PRO A 212 4.36 12.90 -0.62
C PRO A 212 4.99 13.39 -1.93
N LYS A 213 6.12 12.82 -2.33
CA LYS A 213 6.87 13.25 -3.52
C LYS A 213 6.73 12.32 -4.71
N THR A 214 6.06 11.17 -4.54
CA THR A 214 5.87 10.21 -5.63
C THR A 214 4.46 10.30 -6.18
N SER A 215 4.34 10.43 -7.49
CA SER A 215 3.07 10.51 -8.22
C SER A 215 2.61 9.17 -8.80
N SER A 216 3.15 8.05 -8.32
CA SER A 216 2.82 6.71 -8.83
C SER A 216 1.57 6.09 -8.19
N GLY A 217 1.13 6.62 -7.04
CA GLY A 217 0.15 5.94 -6.19
C GLY A 217 0.76 4.71 -5.49
N VAL A 218 -0.04 3.95 -4.76
CA VAL A 218 0.42 2.77 -4.02
C VAL A 218 -0.33 1.54 -4.49
N LEU A 219 0.39 0.55 -4.98
CA LEU A 219 -0.17 -0.74 -5.37
C LEU A 219 -0.48 -1.57 -4.13
N ILE A 220 -1.68 -2.12 -4.09
CA ILE A 220 -2.11 -3.07 -3.08
C ILE A 220 -2.27 -4.41 -3.79
N PRO A 221 -1.32 -5.35 -3.62
CA PRO A 221 -1.39 -6.67 -4.22
C PRO A 221 -2.60 -7.47 -3.75
N PRO A 222 -2.98 -8.52 -4.46
CA PRO A 222 -4.07 -9.40 -4.07
C PRO A 222 -3.88 -9.94 -2.64
N ASN A 223 -4.95 -9.86 -1.86
CA ASN A 223 -5.05 -10.49 -0.55
C ASN A 223 -6.46 -11.06 -0.39
N ILE A 224 -6.57 -12.26 0.13
CA ILE A 224 -7.87 -12.94 0.31
C ILE A 224 -8.49 -12.69 1.68
N GLU A 225 -7.77 -12.06 2.59
CA GLU A 225 -8.18 -11.79 3.96
C GLU A 225 -8.35 -10.28 4.18
N ASP A 226 -9.50 -9.85 4.67
CA ASP A 226 -9.76 -8.45 5.00
C ASP A 226 -9.13 -8.00 6.33
N ASP A 227 -8.74 -8.96 7.18
CA ASP A 227 -8.18 -8.70 8.49
C ASP A 227 -6.80 -8.04 8.45
N HIS A 228 -6.02 -8.29 7.38
CA HIS A 228 -4.65 -7.81 7.21
C HIS A 228 -4.49 -6.90 5.98
N SER A 229 -5.59 -6.45 5.39
CA SER A 229 -5.52 -5.57 4.22
C SER A 229 -4.97 -4.18 4.61
N PRO A 230 -4.00 -3.63 3.86
CA PRO A 230 -3.58 -2.24 4.03
C PRO A 230 -4.69 -1.25 3.64
N LEU A 231 -5.76 -1.72 2.99
CA LEU A 231 -6.99 -0.99 2.70
C LEU A 231 -8.12 -1.53 3.59
N PRO A 232 -8.33 -0.99 4.81
CA PRO A 232 -9.15 -1.61 5.83
C PRO A 232 -10.59 -1.88 5.38
N GLY A 233 -11.02 -3.12 5.58
CA GLY A 233 -12.36 -3.58 5.22
C GLY A 233 -12.51 -4.03 3.78
N TRP A 234 -11.48 -3.89 2.93
CA TRP A 234 -11.51 -4.30 1.54
C TRP A 234 -10.53 -5.45 1.27
N ILE A 235 -10.97 -6.39 0.46
CA ILE A 235 -10.22 -7.52 -0.05
C ILE A 235 -9.86 -7.19 -1.50
N ILE A 236 -8.58 -7.34 -1.85
CA ILE A 236 -8.13 -7.26 -3.24
C ILE A 236 -8.11 -8.68 -3.78
N GLU A 237 -9.00 -8.95 -4.72
CA GLU A 237 -9.19 -10.26 -5.32
C GLU A 237 -8.55 -10.37 -6.69
N SER A 238 -8.51 -11.60 -7.19
CA SER A 238 -7.97 -11.93 -8.49
C SER A 238 -6.43 -11.94 -8.53
N LEU A 239 -5.81 -11.54 -9.62
CA LEU A 239 -4.38 -11.81 -9.91
C LEU A 239 -3.51 -10.56 -9.86
N LYS A 240 -4.12 -9.38 -9.88
CA LYS A 240 -3.42 -8.10 -10.04
C LYS A 240 -3.77 -7.13 -8.91
N ALA A 241 -2.88 -6.17 -8.67
CA ALA A 241 -3.06 -5.13 -7.69
C ALA A 241 -4.16 -4.13 -8.08
N VAL A 242 -4.75 -3.48 -7.08
CA VAL A 242 -5.42 -2.19 -7.24
C VAL A 242 -4.45 -1.07 -6.88
N LYS A 243 -4.70 0.16 -7.33
CA LYS A 243 -3.86 1.30 -7.01
C LYS A 243 -4.59 2.28 -6.09
N TYR A 244 -4.03 2.52 -4.91
CA TYR A 244 -4.49 3.54 -3.98
C TYR A 244 -3.88 4.88 -4.34
N ILE A 245 -4.72 5.89 -4.52
CA ILE A 245 -4.32 7.21 -5.03
C ILE A 245 -4.75 8.34 -4.10
N ASP A 246 -4.08 9.48 -4.21
CA ASP A 246 -4.34 10.68 -3.43
C ASP A 246 -4.66 11.89 -4.30
N SER A 247 -5.35 12.88 -3.71
CA SER A 247 -5.79 14.10 -4.40
C SER A 247 -4.66 15.11 -4.67
N ASP A 248 -3.47 14.89 -4.13
CA ASP A 248 -2.33 15.78 -4.36
C ASP A 248 -1.69 15.50 -5.73
N HIS A 249 -1.82 14.24 -6.22
CA HIS A 249 -1.22 13.79 -7.47
C HIS A 249 -2.23 13.34 -8.52
N PHE A 250 -3.47 13.03 -8.12
CA PHE A 250 -4.50 12.47 -8.98
C PHE A 250 -5.83 13.21 -8.86
N ALA A 251 -6.70 13.04 -9.83
CA ALA A 251 -8.10 13.43 -9.68
C ALA A 251 -8.84 12.35 -8.86
N VAL A 252 -9.40 12.76 -7.73
CA VAL A 252 -10.16 11.92 -6.81
C VAL A 252 -11.62 12.41 -6.82
N PRO A 253 -12.62 11.50 -6.95
CA PRO A 253 -14.02 11.89 -7.01
C PRO A 253 -14.55 12.61 -5.78
N GLU A 254 -14.14 12.20 -4.56
CA GLU A 254 -14.55 12.82 -3.30
C GLU A 254 -13.44 12.69 -2.26
N GLY A 255 -13.30 13.67 -1.36
CA GLY A 255 -12.30 13.63 -0.29
C GLY A 255 -10.85 13.75 -0.76
N LYS A 256 -9.97 12.92 -0.20
CA LYS A 256 -8.54 12.95 -0.46
C LYS A 256 -7.99 11.64 -1.03
N ARG A 257 -8.73 10.55 -0.98
CA ARG A 257 -8.25 9.21 -1.33
C ARG A 257 -9.29 8.47 -2.16
N ALA A 258 -8.79 7.64 -3.07
CA ALA A 258 -9.63 6.78 -3.90
C ALA A 258 -8.85 5.53 -4.34
N VAL A 259 -9.49 4.62 -5.06
CA VAL A 259 -8.87 3.42 -5.64
C VAL A 259 -9.03 3.43 -7.16
N GLU A 260 -7.93 3.30 -7.88
CA GLU A 260 -7.89 3.08 -9.33
C GLU A 260 -7.85 1.57 -9.63
N LEU A 261 -8.78 1.08 -10.44
CA LEU A 261 -8.89 -0.32 -10.86
C LEU A 261 -8.08 -0.54 -12.14
N VAL A 262 -6.78 -0.77 -11.98
CA VAL A 262 -5.78 -0.64 -13.07
C VAL A 262 -5.67 -1.83 -14.03
N ALA A 263 -6.16 -3.02 -13.67
CA ALA A 263 -5.86 -4.25 -14.43
C ALA A 263 -7.11 -5.00 -14.90
N GLY A 264 -8.10 -4.29 -15.36
CA GLY A 264 -9.31 -4.91 -15.89
C GLY A 264 -9.95 -5.88 -14.88
N LYS A 265 -10.44 -7.01 -15.37
CA LYS A 265 -11.07 -8.05 -14.53
C LYS A 265 -10.09 -8.80 -13.62
N GLU A 266 -8.80 -8.60 -13.80
CA GLU A 266 -7.77 -9.20 -12.92
C GLU A 266 -7.48 -8.38 -11.67
N SER A 267 -8.09 -7.18 -11.53
CA SER A 267 -8.08 -6.37 -10.30
C SER A 267 -9.51 -6.20 -9.80
N ALA A 268 -9.87 -6.89 -8.75
CA ALA A 268 -11.20 -6.81 -8.15
C ALA A 268 -11.10 -6.39 -6.68
N LEU A 269 -11.96 -5.44 -6.30
CA LEU A 269 -12.08 -4.95 -4.94
C LEU A 269 -13.38 -5.46 -4.34
N ALA A 270 -13.32 -6.17 -3.20
CA ALA A 270 -14.48 -6.80 -2.59
C ALA A 270 -14.64 -6.50 -1.11
N GLN A 271 -15.88 -6.52 -0.64
CA GLN A 271 -16.19 -6.50 0.78
C GLN A 271 -17.43 -7.38 1.06
N VAL A 272 -17.39 -8.17 2.14
CA VAL A 272 -18.53 -8.95 2.60
C VAL A 272 -19.28 -8.21 3.69
N VAL A 273 -20.57 -7.96 3.48
CA VAL A 273 -21.44 -7.24 4.42
C VAL A 273 -22.53 -8.12 4.99
N TYR A 274 -22.92 -7.86 6.25
CA TYR A 274 -24.07 -8.54 6.84
C TYR A 274 -25.37 -7.91 6.34
N THR A 275 -26.24 -8.74 5.80
CA THR A 275 -27.54 -8.38 5.24
C THR A 275 -28.66 -9.21 5.86
N LYS A 276 -29.91 -8.79 5.67
CA LYS A 276 -31.10 -9.56 6.09
C LYS A 276 -31.80 -10.11 4.85
N PRO A 277 -31.99 -11.44 4.71
CA PRO A 277 -32.74 -12.03 3.61
C PRO A 277 -34.10 -11.36 3.43
N GLY A 278 -34.50 -11.12 2.18
CA GLY A 278 -35.75 -10.45 1.82
C GLY A 278 -35.75 -8.93 2.01
N LYS A 279 -34.68 -8.32 2.60
CA LYS A 279 -34.55 -6.88 2.72
C LYS A 279 -33.90 -6.28 1.49
N VAL A 280 -34.41 -5.11 1.09
CA VAL A 280 -33.90 -4.36 -0.06
C VAL A 280 -32.79 -3.41 0.39
N TYR A 281 -31.74 -3.34 -0.42
CA TYR A 281 -30.57 -2.48 -0.25
C TYR A 281 -30.33 -1.67 -1.53
N VAL A 282 -29.65 -0.55 -1.36
CA VAL A 282 -29.16 0.29 -2.45
C VAL A 282 -27.68 0.50 -2.26
N LEU A 283 -26.90 0.08 -3.24
CA LEU A 283 -25.47 0.36 -3.38
C LEU A 283 -25.33 1.59 -4.28
N THR A 284 -24.57 2.59 -3.83
CA THR A 284 -24.19 3.75 -4.63
C THR A 284 -22.69 3.94 -4.59
N PHE A 285 -22.10 4.46 -5.64
CA PHE A 285 -20.66 4.71 -5.75
C PHE A 285 -20.37 5.79 -6.78
N ALA A 286 -19.22 6.44 -6.65
CA ALA A 286 -18.69 7.37 -7.63
C ALA A 286 -17.63 6.68 -8.49
N VAL A 287 -17.58 7.05 -9.77
CA VAL A 287 -16.58 6.59 -10.73
C VAL A 287 -15.99 7.82 -11.41
N GLY A 288 -14.66 7.87 -11.48
CA GLY A 288 -13.92 8.99 -12.04
C GLY A 288 -12.74 8.56 -12.90
N ASP A 289 -11.97 9.56 -13.32
CA ASP A 289 -10.74 9.46 -14.09
C ASP A 289 -9.60 10.05 -13.25
N ALA A 290 -8.51 9.32 -13.10
CA ALA A 290 -7.37 9.68 -12.25
C ALA A 290 -6.56 10.90 -12.74
N SER A 291 -6.84 11.46 -13.91
CA SER A 291 -6.00 12.52 -14.54
C SER A 291 -4.56 12.08 -14.82
N ASN A 292 -4.37 10.84 -15.21
CA ASN A 292 -3.07 10.20 -15.39
C ASN A 292 -2.82 9.70 -16.81
N LEU A 293 -3.40 10.38 -17.81
CA LEU A 293 -3.32 10.03 -19.24
C LEU A 293 -4.03 8.71 -19.60
N CYS A 294 -4.99 8.28 -18.79
CA CYS A 294 -5.82 7.12 -19.07
C CYS A 294 -6.95 7.50 -20.03
N GLU A 295 -6.71 7.43 -21.33
CA GLU A 295 -7.67 7.81 -22.38
C GLU A 295 -8.42 6.59 -22.94
N GLY A 296 -9.69 6.80 -23.31
CA GLY A 296 -10.53 5.79 -23.96
C GLY A 296 -11.70 5.31 -23.09
N PRO A 297 -12.32 4.19 -23.47
CA PRO A 297 -13.48 3.66 -22.79
C PRO A 297 -13.08 3.07 -21.42
N LEU A 298 -13.68 3.58 -20.36
CA LEU A 298 -13.55 3.07 -19.00
C LEU A 298 -14.93 2.61 -18.50
N GLU A 299 -14.95 1.50 -17.77
CA GLU A 299 -16.18 0.95 -17.20
C GLU A 299 -15.90 0.29 -15.84
N VAL A 300 -16.68 0.67 -14.84
CA VAL A 300 -16.76 -0.07 -13.59
C VAL A 300 -17.97 -0.99 -13.61
N GLU A 301 -17.77 -2.25 -13.34
CA GLU A 301 -18.81 -3.23 -13.09
C GLU A 301 -18.89 -3.50 -11.59
N ALA A 302 -20.10 -3.30 -11.01
CA ALA A 302 -20.37 -3.53 -9.60
C ALA A 302 -21.37 -4.68 -9.44
N PHE A 303 -21.08 -5.56 -8.47
CA PHE A 303 -21.90 -6.72 -8.14
C PHE A 303 -22.39 -6.65 -6.69
N ALA A 304 -23.63 -7.05 -6.47
CA ALA A 304 -24.22 -7.22 -5.15
C ALA A 304 -25.09 -8.49 -5.13
N GLY A 305 -24.52 -9.59 -4.68
CA GLY A 305 -25.15 -10.90 -4.77
C GLY A 305 -25.27 -11.36 -6.23
N LYS A 306 -26.50 -11.41 -6.77
CA LYS A 306 -26.75 -11.80 -8.18
C LYS A 306 -26.99 -10.60 -9.10
N GLU A 307 -27.14 -9.43 -8.54
CA GLU A 307 -27.44 -8.21 -9.28
C GLU A 307 -26.13 -7.51 -9.67
N THR A 308 -26.14 -6.86 -10.83
CA THR A 308 -24.99 -6.13 -11.38
C THR A 308 -25.40 -4.81 -11.99
N VAL A 309 -24.49 -3.84 -12.01
CA VAL A 309 -24.61 -2.59 -12.74
C VAL A 309 -23.28 -2.22 -13.35
N LYS A 310 -23.30 -1.65 -14.54
CA LYS A 310 -22.14 -1.11 -15.25
C LYS A 310 -22.25 0.41 -15.35
N VAL A 311 -21.13 1.07 -15.12
CA VAL A 311 -20.99 2.52 -15.30
C VAL A 311 -19.86 2.75 -16.28
N SER A 312 -20.23 3.07 -17.51
CA SER A 312 -19.29 3.28 -18.63
C SER A 312 -19.15 4.76 -18.94
N TYR A 313 -17.97 5.17 -19.37
CA TYR A 313 -17.68 6.51 -19.85
C TYR A 313 -16.45 6.55 -20.73
N GLU A 314 -16.34 7.60 -21.55
CA GLU A 314 -15.17 7.89 -22.37
C GLU A 314 -14.27 8.85 -21.60
N SER A 315 -13.08 8.40 -21.21
CA SER A 315 -12.11 9.22 -20.52
C SER A 315 -11.22 9.99 -21.50
N LYS A 316 -10.87 11.21 -21.13
CA LYS A 316 -9.88 12.05 -21.83
C LYS A 316 -8.52 12.09 -21.11
N GLY A 317 -8.34 11.28 -20.07
CA GLY A 317 -7.10 11.20 -19.29
C GLY A 317 -6.74 12.45 -18.49
N LYS A 318 -7.67 13.40 -18.33
CA LYS A 318 -7.44 14.72 -17.73
C LYS A 318 -8.21 14.96 -16.42
N GLY A 319 -8.87 13.94 -15.91
CA GLY A 319 -9.73 14.06 -14.73
C GLY A 319 -11.02 14.87 -15.00
N GLY A 320 -11.70 15.24 -13.91
CA GLY A 320 -12.85 16.12 -13.92
C GLY A 320 -14.20 15.47 -14.28
N LEU A 321 -14.22 14.24 -14.76
CA LEU A 321 -15.45 13.50 -15.00
C LEU A 321 -15.78 12.64 -13.77
N ILE A 322 -16.97 12.82 -13.22
CA ILE A 322 -17.49 11.96 -12.14
C ILE A 322 -18.88 11.46 -12.57
N LYS A 323 -19.03 10.14 -12.58
CA LYS A 323 -20.33 9.47 -12.75
C LYS A 323 -20.70 8.75 -11.48
N ARG A 324 -22.01 8.59 -11.23
CA ARG A 324 -22.51 7.83 -10.10
C ARG A 324 -23.22 6.57 -10.57
N GLY A 325 -22.83 5.44 -9.96
CA GLY A 325 -23.53 4.16 -10.11
C GLY A 325 -24.56 3.95 -9.00
N THR A 326 -25.63 3.26 -9.32
CA THR A 326 -26.66 2.86 -8.35
C THR A 326 -27.14 1.46 -8.68
N LEU A 327 -27.07 0.56 -7.70
CA LEU A 327 -27.56 -0.83 -7.81
C LEU A 327 -28.55 -1.11 -6.67
N ARG A 328 -29.78 -1.47 -7.02
CA ARG A 328 -30.80 -1.88 -6.06
C ARG A 328 -30.91 -3.41 -6.09
N PHE A 329 -30.79 -4.06 -4.93
CA PHE A 329 -30.90 -5.51 -4.84
C PHE A 329 -31.68 -5.95 -3.59
N THR A 330 -32.21 -7.17 -3.63
CA THR A 330 -32.80 -7.83 -2.47
C THR A 330 -31.83 -8.90 -1.96
N ALA A 331 -31.43 -8.80 -0.70
CA ALA A 331 -30.55 -9.78 -0.12
C ALA A 331 -31.21 -11.18 -0.07
N VAL A 332 -30.48 -12.19 -0.51
CA VAL A 332 -30.92 -13.59 -0.48
C VAL A 332 -30.32 -14.38 0.68
N SER A 333 -29.29 -13.84 1.34
CA SER A 333 -28.59 -14.46 2.46
C SER A 333 -28.29 -13.48 3.57
N THR A 334 -27.74 -13.96 4.70
CA THR A 334 -27.29 -13.12 5.81
C THR A 334 -25.97 -12.42 5.53
N ARG A 335 -25.26 -12.81 4.48
CA ARG A 335 -24.00 -12.19 4.02
C ARG A 335 -24.11 -11.92 2.52
N THR A 336 -23.80 -10.71 2.10
CA THR A 336 -23.75 -10.32 0.68
C THR A 336 -22.36 -9.84 0.35
N ARG A 337 -21.79 -10.37 -0.70
CA ARG A 337 -20.52 -9.92 -1.25
C ARG A 337 -20.78 -8.78 -2.23
N ILE A 338 -20.08 -7.68 -2.02
CA ILE A 338 -20.05 -6.51 -2.92
C ILE A 338 -18.70 -6.54 -3.61
N ILE A 339 -18.70 -6.46 -4.94
CA ILE A 339 -17.48 -6.53 -5.76
C ILE A 339 -17.49 -5.38 -6.76
N PHE A 340 -16.31 -4.83 -7.02
CA PHE A 340 -16.04 -3.86 -8.08
C PHE A 340 -14.85 -4.31 -8.90
N LEU A 341 -14.96 -4.20 -10.22
CA LEU A 341 -13.85 -4.43 -11.15
C LEU A 341 -13.95 -3.48 -12.34
N SER A 342 -12.85 -3.27 -13.05
CA SER A 342 -12.86 -2.65 -14.36
C SER A 342 -13.17 -3.70 -15.42
N SER A 343 -14.03 -3.36 -16.39
CA SER A 343 -14.37 -4.29 -17.49
C SER A 343 -13.26 -4.38 -18.54
N PHE A 344 -12.42 -3.35 -18.64
CA PHE A 344 -11.42 -3.22 -19.69
C PHE A 344 -10.00 -3.14 -19.14
N TYR A 345 -9.05 -3.66 -19.89
CA TYR A 345 -7.65 -3.33 -19.79
C TYR A 345 -7.39 -2.04 -20.58
N THR A 346 -6.91 -1.01 -19.91
CA THR A 346 -6.60 0.28 -20.51
C THR A 346 -5.14 0.62 -20.23
N MET A 347 -4.45 1.18 -21.21
CA MET A 347 -3.08 1.68 -21.08
C MET A 347 -3.07 3.19 -21.15
N LYS A 348 -2.10 3.81 -20.48
CA LYS A 348 -1.87 5.25 -20.57
C LYS A 348 -1.49 5.66 -21.99
N ASN A 349 -1.87 6.87 -22.39
CA ASN A 349 -1.55 7.46 -23.71
C ASN A 349 -0.20 8.21 -23.70
N ASP A 350 0.81 7.65 -23.00
CA ASP A 350 2.17 8.19 -22.91
C ASP A 350 3.23 7.27 -23.54
N ASN A 351 2.79 6.22 -24.24
CA ASN A 351 3.63 5.17 -24.81
C ASN A 351 4.50 4.40 -23.79
N SER A 352 4.20 4.51 -22.50
CA SER A 352 4.92 3.78 -21.45
C SER A 352 4.53 2.31 -21.36
N GLY A 353 3.38 1.93 -21.95
CA GLY A 353 2.78 0.60 -21.75
C GLY A 353 2.19 0.37 -20.36
N SER A 354 2.11 1.40 -19.54
CA SER A 354 1.59 1.30 -18.18
C SER A 354 0.07 1.17 -18.16
N LEU A 355 -0.43 0.29 -17.30
CA LEU A 355 -1.87 0.11 -17.09
C LEU A 355 -2.47 1.29 -16.32
N CYS A 356 -3.73 1.55 -16.62
CA CYS A 356 -4.57 2.51 -15.92
C CYS A 356 -6.03 2.07 -15.94
N GLY A 357 -6.90 2.75 -15.20
CA GLY A 357 -8.29 2.35 -15.13
C GLY A 357 -9.21 3.39 -14.51
N PRO A 358 -10.48 3.03 -14.33
CA PRO A 358 -11.45 3.88 -13.66
C PRO A 358 -11.12 4.02 -12.17
N VAL A 359 -11.37 5.20 -11.63
CA VAL A 359 -11.28 5.48 -10.20
C VAL A 359 -12.62 5.20 -9.53
N LEU A 360 -12.59 4.41 -8.46
CA LEU A 360 -13.74 4.10 -7.61
C LEU A 360 -13.65 4.88 -6.31
N ASP A 361 -14.79 5.48 -5.88
CA ASP A 361 -14.88 6.22 -4.63
C ASP A 361 -16.32 6.34 -4.11
N ASP A 362 -16.47 6.89 -2.91
CA ASP A 362 -17.76 7.22 -2.24
C ASP A 362 -18.78 6.06 -2.28
N VAL A 363 -18.30 4.87 -1.92
CA VAL A 363 -19.10 3.63 -1.93
C VAL A 363 -19.99 3.56 -0.70
N LYS A 364 -21.32 3.50 -0.90
CA LYS A 364 -22.30 3.43 0.17
C LYS A 364 -23.31 2.29 -0.07
N LEU A 365 -23.54 1.51 0.96
CA LEU A 365 -24.58 0.47 0.98
C LEU A 365 -25.61 0.80 2.05
N LEU A 366 -26.82 1.13 1.63
CA LEU A 366 -27.90 1.55 2.51
C LEU A 366 -29.07 0.55 2.47
N SER A 367 -29.69 0.31 3.63
CA SER A 367 -30.93 -0.45 3.66
C SER A 367 -32.14 0.43 3.38
N VAL A 368 -33.01 -0.02 2.49
CA VAL A 368 -34.28 0.68 2.21
C VAL A 368 -35.26 0.42 3.34
N ARG A 369 -35.81 1.50 3.92
CA ARG A 369 -36.91 1.39 4.89
C ARG A 369 -38.21 1.07 4.11
N LYS A 370 -38.96 0.07 4.58
CA LYS A 370 -40.35 -0.08 4.09
C LYS A 370 -41.15 1.16 4.51
N PRO A 371 -41.97 1.75 3.63
CA PRO A 371 -42.95 2.75 4.09
C PRO A 371 -43.74 2.13 5.23
N ARG A 372 -43.97 2.90 6.32
CA ARG A 372 -44.95 2.48 7.31
C ARG A 372 -46.28 2.48 6.56
N SER A 373 -46.94 1.30 6.49
CA SER A 373 -48.36 1.25 6.10
C SER A 373 -49.13 2.13 7.08
N ALA A 374 -49.75 3.17 6.55
CA ALA A 374 -50.64 4.02 7.33
C ALA A 374 -51.83 3.18 7.84
#